data_8216270ad176d907b1057d86977928f4
#
_entry.id   8216270ad176d907b1057d86977928f4
#
_cell.length_a   1.000
_cell.length_b   1.000
_cell.length_c   1.000
_cell.angle_alpha   90.00
_cell.angle_beta   90.00
_cell.angle_gamma   90.00
#
_symmetry.space_group_name_H-M   'P 1'
#
loop_
_entity.id
_entity.type
_entity.pdbx_description
1 polymer ?
#
loop_
_entity_poly.entity_id
_entity_poly.type
_entity_poly.pdbx_seq_one_letter_code
_entity_poly.pdbx_strand_id
1 'polypeptide(L)'
;MVEGDNVFKEAIQFLKSLPSLKPLQWDENLYQSALEHVNDIGPKGLLLYQSSDGTEPEDRISKYGNYVESLGENIDFGPNDAMGVIISLTLDDGEEERPHRENLFKQDYQKVGIACGPHKTEFQMCVMDFAYDFKPLKGNNEVNINMNKADMMNNSNFANQNNPNNQSPLVKLSLENDDFKNKELLNQQLVSNVGNP
;
A
#
# COMPACT_ATOMS: atom_id res chain seq x y z
N MET A 1 9.78 -17.90 -1.19
CA MET A 1 10.08 -17.38 -2.53
C MET A 1 9.96 -18.52 -3.53
N VAL A 2 9.21 -18.27 -4.60
CA VAL A 2 8.93 -19.25 -5.67
C VAL A 2 10.08 -19.29 -6.69
N GLU A 3 10.60 -18.12 -7.08
CA GLU A 3 11.58 -17.94 -8.16
C GLU A 3 13.04 -17.85 -7.68
N GLY A 4 13.27 -17.86 -6.37
CA GLY A 4 14.61 -17.78 -5.78
C GLY A 4 15.32 -16.45 -6.05
N ASP A 5 16.66 -16.46 -6.14
CA ASP A 5 17.48 -15.23 -6.27
C ASP A 5 17.30 -14.48 -7.59
N ASN A 6 16.69 -15.09 -8.59
CA ASN A 6 16.52 -14.46 -9.90
C ASN A 6 15.53 -13.31 -9.86
N VAL A 7 14.47 -13.42 -9.06
CA VAL A 7 13.47 -12.34 -8.92
C VAL A 7 14.08 -11.06 -8.38
N PHE A 8 15.04 -11.14 -7.46
CA PHE A 8 15.75 -9.95 -6.95
C PHE A 8 16.60 -9.27 -8.01
N LYS A 9 17.33 -10.06 -8.81
CA LYS A 9 18.17 -9.51 -9.88
C LYS A 9 17.34 -8.81 -10.93
N GLU A 10 16.23 -9.41 -11.28
CA GLU A 10 15.27 -8.87 -12.26
C GLU A 10 14.62 -7.59 -11.71
N ALA A 11 14.14 -7.58 -10.47
CA ALA A 11 13.57 -6.39 -9.83
C ALA A 11 14.59 -5.23 -9.74
N ILE A 12 15.85 -5.51 -9.40
CA ILE A 12 16.92 -4.51 -9.38
C ILE A 12 17.19 -3.94 -10.78
N GLN A 13 17.19 -4.78 -11.81
CA GLN A 13 17.36 -4.31 -13.19
C GLN A 13 16.19 -3.45 -13.65
N PHE A 14 14.97 -3.86 -13.32
CA PHE A 14 13.77 -3.08 -13.57
C PHE A 14 13.85 -1.70 -12.92
N LEU A 15 14.14 -1.62 -11.61
CA LEU A 15 14.25 -0.36 -10.88
C LEU A 15 15.34 0.56 -11.46
N LYS A 16 16.47 0.00 -11.92
CA LYS A 16 17.54 0.78 -12.56
C LYS A 16 17.16 1.32 -13.94
N SER A 17 16.20 0.69 -14.61
CA SER A 17 15.72 1.11 -15.94
C SER A 17 14.63 2.19 -15.87
N LEU A 18 14.01 2.37 -14.70
CA LEU A 18 12.91 3.33 -14.53
C LEU A 18 13.39 4.77 -14.69
N PRO A 19 12.62 5.60 -15.39
CA PRO A 19 12.82 7.04 -15.36
C PRO A 19 12.47 7.58 -13.96
N SER A 20 12.84 8.82 -13.69
CA SER A 20 12.39 9.49 -12.47
C SER A 20 10.86 9.66 -12.50
N LEU A 21 10.18 9.09 -11.52
CA LEU A 21 8.73 9.21 -11.35
C LEU A 21 8.39 10.40 -10.46
N LYS A 22 7.23 11.00 -10.70
CA LYS A 22 6.67 12.01 -9.79
C LYS A 22 6.13 11.31 -8.53
N PRO A 23 6.26 11.92 -7.34
CA PRO A 23 5.62 11.40 -6.15
C PRO A 23 4.10 11.32 -6.32
N LEU A 24 3.50 10.23 -5.87
CA LEU A 24 2.05 10.10 -5.79
C LEU A 24 1.50 11.05 -4.72
N GLN A 25 0.34 11.64 -5.00
CA GLN A 25 -0.39 12.48 -4.05
C GLN A 25 -1.39 11.61 -3.28
N TRP A 26 -1.45 11.83 -1.97
CA TRP A 26 -2.47 11.19 -1.14
C TRP A 26 -3.88 11.65 -1.54
N ASP A 27 -4.81 10.69 -1.63
CA ASP A 27 -6.23 10.97 -1.85
C ASP A 27 -7.07 10.25 -0.78
N GLU A 28 -7.82 11.05 -0.03
CA GLU A 28 -8.62 10.54 1.09
C GLU A 28 -9.74 9.61 0.64
N ASN A 29 -10.31 9.81 -0.54
CA ASN A 29 -11.40 8.98 -1.03
C ASN A 29 -10.89 7.60 -1.48
N LEU A 30 -9.71 7.55 -2.10
CA LEU A 30 -9.03 6.27 -2.39
C LEU A 30 -8.66 5.55 -1.09
N TYR A 31 -8.17 6.28 -0.07
CA TYR A 31 -7.94 5.70 1.25
C TYR A 31 -9.20 5.10 1.87
N GLN A 32 -10.34 5.78 1.79
CA GLN A 32 -11.61 5.27 2.32
C GLN A 32 -12.06 3.99 1.60
N SER A 33 -11.87 3.90 0.29
CA SER A 33 -12.11 2.67 -0.47
C SER A 33 -11.21 1.52 -0.03
N ALA A 34 -9.90 1.76 0.08
CA ALA A 34 -8.94 0.78 0.57
C ALA A 34 -9.30 0.32 2.00
N LEU A 35 -9.70 1.25 2.87
CA LEU A 35 -10.11 0.95 4.25
C LEU A 35 -11.40 0.12 4.29
N GLU A 36 -12.40 0.40 3.43
CA GLU A 36 -13.60 -0.43 3.31
C GLU A 36 -13.20 -1.89 3.01
N HIS A 37 -12.29 -2.09 2.08
CA HIS A 37 -11.86 -3.43 1.70
C HIS A 37 -11.12 -4.18 2.82
N VAL A 38 -10.19 -3.49 3.49
CA VAL A 38 -9.49 -4.04 4.66
C VAL A 38 -10.48 -4.47 5.75
N ASN A 39 -11.47 -3.63 6.05
CA ASN A 39 -12.48 -3.91 7.08
C ASN A 39 -13.48 -4.99 6.66
N ASP A 40 -13.69 -5.20 5.38
CA ASP A 40 -14.59 -6.23 4.86
C ASP A 40 -13.93 -7.62 4.86
N ILE A 41 -12.81 -7.78 4.18
CA ILE A 41 -12.22 -9.11 3.96
C ILE A 41 -11.22 -9.53 5.03
N GLY A 42 -10.53 -8.59 5.68
CA GLY A 42 -9.53 -8.88 6.71
C GLY A 42 -10.06 -9.75 7.85
N PRO A 43 -11.16 -9.37 8.54
CA PRO A 43 -11.75 -10.16 9.62
C PRO A 43 -12.30 -11.52 9.17
N LYS A 44 -12.65 -11.66 7.88
CA LYS A 44 -13.16 -12.91 7.28
C LYS A 44 -12.03 -13.85 6.86
N GLY A 45 -10.80 -13.35 6.73
CA GLY A 45 -9.64 -14.11 6.27
C GLY A 45 -9.72 -14.47 4.80
N LEU A 46 -10.28 -13.59 3.97
CA LEU A 46 -10.42 -13.78 2.53
C LEU A 46 -9.23 -13.17 1.80
N LEU A 47 -8.68 -13.89 0.82
CA LEU A 47 -7.58 -13.45 -0.04
C LEU A 47 -8.17 -13.10 -1.42
N LEU A 48 -8.87 -11.99 -1.52
CA LEU A 48 -9.64 -11.61 -2.71
C LEU A 48 -9.44 -10.13 -3.05
N TYR A 49 -9.54 -9.79 -4.32
CA TYR A 49 -9.72 -8.44 -4.80
C TYR A 49 -11.17 -7.97 -4.69
N GLN A 50 -12.13 -8.88 -4.97
CA GLN A 50 -13.54 -8.61 -4.77
C GLN A 50 -13.86 -8.47 -3.28
N SER A 51 -14.79 -7.59 -2.97
CA SER A 51 -15.42 -7.54 -1.65
C SER A 51 -16.14 -8.86 -1.34
N SER A 52 -16.41 -9.12 -0.08
CA SER A 52 -17.04 -10.38 0.35
C SER A 52 -18.45 -10.61 -0.21
N ASP A 53 -19.09 -9.58 -0.73
CA ASP A 53 -20.39 -9.64 -1.42
C ASP A 53 -20.26 -9.80 -2.94
N GLY A 54 -19.03 -9.89 -3.47
CA GLY A 54 -18.73 -10.01 -4.88
C GLY A 54 -18.60 -8.67 -5.63
N THR A 55 -18.64 -7.53 -4.93
CA THR A 55 -18.39 -6.21 -5.55
C THR A 55 -16.95 -6.14 -6.05
N GLU A 56 -16.78 -5.78 -7.31
CA GLU A 56 -15.45 -5.63 -7.93
C GLU A 56 -14.71 -4.39 -7.39
N PRO A 57 -13.36 -4.37 -7.44
CA PRO A 57 -12.57 -3.22 -6.97
C PRO A 57 -12.99 -1.90 -7.59
N GLU A 58 -13.21 -1.86 -8.90
CA GLU A 58 -13.64 -0.66 -9.62
C GLU A 58 -14.98 -0.13 -9.09
N ASP A 59 -15.95 -1.01 -8.86
CA ASP A 59 -17.27 -0.64 -8.34
C ASP A 59 -17.18 -0.17 -6.88
N ARG A 60 -16.31 -0.78 -6.08
CA ARG A 60 -16.05 -0.36 -4.70
C ARG A 60 -15.45 1.03 -4.65
N ILE A 61 -14.39 1.27 -5.42
CA ILE A 61 -13.69 2.55 -5.49
C ILE A 61 -14.62 3.65 -6.01
N SER A 62 -15.47 3.34 -6.99
CA SER A 62 -16.43 4.28 -7.56
C SER A 62 -17.51 4.77 -6.60
N LYS A 63 -17.71 4.09 -5.45
CA LYS A 63 -18.58 4.60 -4.37
C LYS A 63 -18.05 5.89 -3.73
N TYR A 64 -16.74 6.13 -3.80
CA TYR A 64 -16.05 7.26 -3.16
C TYR A 64 -15.75 8.41 -4.11
N GLY A 65 -15.77 8.16 -5.42
CA GLY A 65 -15.48 9.17 -6.42
C GLY A 65 -15.44 8.61 -7.82
N ASN A 66 -15.13 9.49 -8.78
CA ASN A 66 -14.96 9.12 -10.17
C ASN A 66 -13.48 9.18 -10.52
N TYR A 67 -12.91 8.09 -10.96
CA TYR A 67 -11.55 8.09 -11.52
C TYR A 67 -11.56 8.63 -12.95
N VAL A 68 -10.42 9.13 -13.39
CA VAL A 68 -10.16 9.60 -14.74
C VAL A 68 -9.04 8.75 -15.34
N GLU A 69 -9.22 8.28 -16.56
CA GLU A 69 -8.28 7.51 -17.37
C GLU A 69 -7.93 6.13 -16.80
N SER A 70 -7.19 6.07 -15.69
CA SER A 70 -6.69 4.80 -15.17
C SER A 70 -6.91 4.64 -13.67
N LEU A 71 -7.18 3.41 -13.28
CA LEU A 71 -7.38 2.93 -11.92
C LEU A 71 -6.56 1.66 -11.72
N GLY A 72 -6.15 1.37 -10.49
CA GLY A 72 -5.52 0.11 -10.14
C GLY A 72 -5.54 -0.13 -8.64
N GLU A 73 -5.41 -1.39 -8.26
CA GLU A 73 -5.34 -1.81 -6.87
C GLU A 73 -4.21 -2.82 -6.70
N ASN A 74 -3.46 -2.68 -5.61
CA ASN A 74 -2.57 -3.72 -5.10
C ASN A 74 -3.00 -4.13 -3.70
N ILE A 75 -2.87 -5.42 -3.42
CA ILE A 75 -3.07 -5.97 -2.08
C ILE A 75 -1.83 -6.77 -1.69
N ASP A 76 -1.27 -6.49 -0.51
CA ASP A 76 -0.23 -7.30 0.12
C ASP A 76 -0.80 -7.97 1.35
N PHE A 77 -0.46 -9.25 1.53
CA PHE A 77 -0.84 -10.05 2.69
C PHE A 77 0.41 -10.56 3.40
N GLY A 78 0.39 -10.51 4.73
CA GLY A 78 1.48 -11.05 5.55
C GLY A 78 1.97 -10.07 6.61
N PRO A 79 2.85 -10.52 7.53
CA PRO A 79 3.33 -9.72 8.65
C PRO A 79 4.44 -8.74 8.22
N ASN A 80 4.16 -7.88 7.25
CA ASN A 80 5.12 -6.95 6.67
C ASN A 80 5.02 -5.56 7.31
N ASP A 81 6.17 -4.92 7.56
CA ASP A 81 6.22 -3.49 7.76
C ASP A 81 6.08 -2.75 6.41
N ALA A 82 6.02 -1.42 6.44
CA ALA A 82 5.81 -0.62 5.23
C ALA A 82 6.87 -0.89 4.15
N MET A 83 8.12 -1.10 4.53
CA MET A 83 9.19 -1.44 3.59
C MET A 83 9.01 -2.86 3.03
N GLY A 84 8.62 -3.80 3.89
CA GLY A 84 8.34 -5.18 3.51
C GLY A 84 7.20 -5.27 2.49
N VAL A 85 6.13 -4.50 2.67
CA VAL A 85 5.01 -4.40 1.69
C VAL A 85 5.52 -3.92 0.34
N ILE A 86 6.30 -2.84 0.31
CA ILE A 86 6.84 -2.30 -0.96
C ILE A 86 7.81 -3.29 -1.62
N ILE A 87 8.64 -3.98 -0.85
CA ILE A 87 9.55 -5.01 -1.38
C ILE A 87 8.75 -6.18 -1.94
N SER A 88 7.75 -6.69 -1.21
CA SER A 88 6.89 -7.79 -1.64
C SER A 88 6.25 -7.48 -3.00
N LEU A 89 5.55 -6.35 -3.10
CA LEU A 89 4.88 -5.92 -4.32
C LEU A 89 5.86 -5.55 -5.47
N THR A 90 7.11 -5.17 -5.14
CA THR A 90 8.15 -4.90 -6.15
C THR A 90 8.78 -6.18 -6.66
N LEU A 91 9.01 -7.17 -5.80
CA LEU A 91 9.49 -8.48 -6.24
C LEU A 91 8.44 -9.20 -7.05
N ASP A 92 7.20 -9.18 -6.55
CA ASP A 92 6.03 -9.80 -7.18
C ASP A 92 6.30 -11.27 -7.51
N ASP A 93 6.85 -12.00 -6.52
CA ASP A 93 7.44 -13.34 -6.66
C ASP A 93 6.35 -14.38 -6.94
N GLY A 94 6.43 -15.01 -8.09
CA GLY A 94 5.47 -16.02 -8.56
C GLY A 94 4.45 -15.47 -9.55
N GLU A 95 4.43 -14.15 -9.80
CA GLU A 95 3.57 -13.51 -10.78
C GLU A 95 4.38 -13.18 -12.06
N GLU A 96 4.24 -13.99 -13.11
CA GLU A 96 5.06 -13.89 -14.32
C GLU A 96 5.03 -12.49 -14.95
N GLU A 97 3.85 -11.83 -14.94
CA GLU A 97 3.61 -10.52 -15.55
C GLU A 97 3.89 -9.35 -14.60
N ARG A 98 4.22 -9.60 -13.33
CA ARG A 98 4.52 -8.57 -12.32
C ARG A 98 3.43 -7.48 -12.19
N PRO A 99 2.14 -7.81 -12.09
CA PRO A 99 1.07 -6.81 -12.11
C PRO A 99 1.12 -5.83 -10.93
N HIS A 100 1.52 -6.30 -9.75
CA HIS A 100 1.63 -5.43 -8.58
C HIS A 100 2.78 -4.44 -8.71
N ARG A 101 3.93 -4.90 -9.24
CA ARG A 101 5.07 -4.04 -9.57
C ARG A 101 4.69 -3.01 -10.62
N GLU A 102 4.00 -3.43 -11.69
CA GLU A 102 3.55 -2.50 -12.74
C GLU A 102 2.67 -1.40 -12.17
N ASN A 103 1.73 -1.73 -11.28
CA ASN A 103 0.91 -0.73 -10.60
C ASN A 103 1.74 0.24 -9.74
N LEU A 104 2.70 -0.27 -8.94
CA LEU A 104 3.54 0.59 -8.09
C LEU A 104 4.32 1.65 -8.87
N PHE A 105 4.78 1.31 -10.08
CA PHE A 105 5.68 2.16 -10.87
C PHE A 105 5.04 2.71 -12.14
N LYS A 106 3.72 2.60 -12.28
CA LYS A 106 2.99 3.14 -13.42
C LYS A 106 3.07 4.66 -13.46
N GLN A 107 3.60 5.19 -14.56
CA GLN A 107 3.85 6.64 -14.72
C GLN A 107 2.58 7.47 -14.75
N ASP A 108 1.47 6.88 -15.17
CA ASP A 108 0.20 7.56 -15.31
C ASP A 108 -0.50 7.80 -13.96
N TYR A 109 -0.18 7.01 -12.94
CA TYR A 109 -0.78 7.23 -11.62
C TYR A 109 -0.21 8.49 -10.97
N GLN A 110 -1.10 9.31 -10.42
CA GLN A 110 -0.77 10.54 -9.71
C GLN A 110 -1.32 10.55 -8.29
N LYS A 111 -2.29 9.70 -7.99
CA LYS A 111 -2.96 9.64 -6.69
C LYS A 111 -2.93 8.24 -6.12
N VAL A 112 -2.89 8.16 -4.80
CA VAL A 112 -2.92 6.91 -4.04
C VAL A 112 -3.66 7.08 -2.72
N GLY A 113 -4.41 6.05 -2.34
CA GLY A 113 -4.93 5.85 -0.99
C GLY A 113 -4.49 4.49 -0.48
N ILE A 114 -3.99 4.42 0.75
CA ILE A 114 -3.42 3.18 1.32
C ILE A 114 -4.05 2.92 2.69
N ALA A 115 -4.59 1.73 2.88
CA ALA A 115 -5.05 1.26 4.19
C ALA A 115 -4.42 -0.09 4.52
N CYS A 116 -3.98 -0.24 5.77
CA CYS A 116 -3.50 -1.51 6.30
C CYS A 116 -4.28 -1.87 7.56
N GLY A 117 -4.49 -3.15 7.78
CA GLY A 117 -5.19 -3.64 8.95
C GLY A 117 -4.97 -5.13 9.21
N PRO A 118 -5.52 -5.65 10.32
CA PRO A 118 -5.35 -7.05 10.67
C PRO A 118 -6.07 -7.95 9.68
N HIS A 119 -5.45 -9.09 9.36
CA HIS A 119 -6.03 -10.15 8.57
C HIS A 119 -6.07 -11.46 9.37
N LYS A 120 -7.21 -12.14 9.35
CA LYS A 120 -7.49 -13.29 10.23
C LYS A 120 -6.50 -14.44 10.07
N THR A 121 -6.03 -14.73 8.86
CA THR A 121 -5.11 -15.82 8.56
C THR A 121 -3.69 -15.36 8.27
N GLU A 122 -3.52 -14.17 7.68
CA GLU A 122 -2.23 -13.64 7.22
C GLU A 122 -1.64 -12.58 8.17
N PHE A 123 -2.20 -12.39 9.36
CA PHE A 123 -1.85 -11.38 10.37
C PHE A 123 -2.19 -9.94 9.95
N GLN A 124 -1.82 -9.52 8.78
CA GLN A 124 -2.01 -8.18 8.23
C GLN A 124 -2.32 -8.24 6.74
N MET A 125 -3.02 -7.23 6.28
CA MET A 125 -3.15 -6.90 4.85
C MET A 125 -2.97 -5.40 4.65
N CYS A 126 -2.47 -5.01 3.47
CA CYS A 126 -2.41 -3.64 3.01
C CYS A 126 -3.04 -3.54 1.62
N VAL A 127 -3.96 -2.60 1.45
CA VAL A 127 -4.62 -2.28 0.18
C VAL A 127 -4.14 -0.91 -0.30
N MET A 128 -3.79 -0.80 -1.57
CA MET A 128 -3.34 0.43 -2.21
C MET A 128 -4.19 0.67 -3.45
N ASP A 129 -5.04 1.69 -3.42
CA ASP A 129 -5.84 2.14 -4.56
C ASP A 129 -5.12 3.28 -5.27
N PHE A 130 -4.92 3.16 -6.58
CA PHE A 130 -4.21 4.11 -7.43
C PHE A 130 -5.14 4.71 -8.47
N ALA A 131 -4.93 5.96 -8.85
CA ALA A 131 -5.61 6.58 -9.98
C ALA A 131 -4.73 7.63 -10.70
N TYR A 132 -4.99 7.87 -12.01
CA TYR A 132 -4.44 9.04 -12.70
C TYR A 132 -4.96 10.32 -12.07
N ASP A 133 -6.29 10.48 -11.96
CA ASP A 133 -6.95 11.52 -11.18
C ASP A 133 -8.21 10.94 -10.54
N PHE A 134 -8.62 11.50 -9.40
CA PHE A 134 -9.79 11.05 -8.67
C PHE A 134 -10.60 12.24 -8.19
N LYS A 135 -11.88 12.26 -8.52
CA LYS A 135 -12.79 13.39 -8.23
C LYS A 135 -13.87 12.89 -7.26
N PRO A 136 -14.02 13.50 -6.08
CA PRO A 136 -15.06 13.13 -5.14
C PRO A 136 -16.44 13.27 -5.78
N LEU A 137 -17.39 12.45 -5.35
CA LEU A 137 -18.79 12.58 -5.77
C LEU A 137 -19.34 13.95 -5.34
N LYS A 138 -20.12 14.59 -6.23
CA LYS A 138 -20.79 15.85 -5.91
C LYS A 138 -21.74 15.64 -4.73
N GLY A 139 -21.49 16.29 -3.62
CA GLY A 139 -22.24 16.13 -2.37
C GLY A 139 -21.42 15.59 -1.20
N ASN A 140 -20.28 14.98 -1.45
CA ASN A 140 -19.35 14.52 -0.43
C ASN A 140 -18.23 15.54 -0.12
N ASN A 141 -18.43 16.79 -0.48
CA ASN A 141 -17.46 17.87 -0.23
C ASN A 141 -17.22 18.14 1.27
N GLU A 142 -17.93 17.45 2.13
CA GLU A 142 -17.67 17.32 3.55
C GLU A 142 -17.97 15.87 3.97
N VAL A 143 -17.17 14.90 3.54
CA VAL A 143 -16.97 13.75 4.42
C VAL A 143 -16.30 14.36 5.65
N ASN A 144 -17.13 14.62 6.61
CA ASN A 144 -16.84 15.25 7.88
C ASN A 144 -15.60 14.53 8.45
N ILE A 145 -14.46 15.22 8.46
CA ILE A 145 -13.21 14.77 9.11
C ILE A 145 -13.45 14.51 10.63
N ASN A 146 -14.69 14.58 11.06
CA ASN A 146 -15.24 14.13 12.34
C ASN A 146 -15.56 12.63 12.38
N MET A 147 -15.09 11.81 11.44
CA MET A 147 -14.96 10.39 11.72
C MET A 147 -13.94 10.27 12.86
N ASN A 148 -14.54 10.14 13.97
CA ASN A 148 -14.05 10.18 15.31
C ASN A 148 -12.61 9.67 15.42
N LYS A 149 -11.71 10.53 15.91
CA LYS A 149 -10.47 10.10 16.59
C LYS A 149 -10.70 8.88 17.52
N ALA A 150 -11.93 8.64 17.96
CA ALA A 150 -12.36 7.48 18.71
C ALA A 150 -12.31 6.18 17.91
N ASP A 151 -12.65 6.16 16.63
CA ASP A 151 -12.62 4.94 15.82
C ASP A 151 -11.20 4.58 15.39
N MET A 152 -10.33 5.57 15.17
CA MET A 152 -8.89 5.33 15.00
C MET A 152 -8.23 4.81 16.31
N MET A 153 -8.69 5.27 17.47
CA MET A 153 -8.17 4.78 18.75
C MET A 153 -8.73 3.42 19.14
N ASN A 154 -9.94 3.07 18.73
CA ASN A 154 -10.50 1.74 18.98
C ASN A 154 -9.85 0.65 18.11
N ASN A 155 -9.42 0.97 16.90
CA ASN A 155 -8.68 0.04 16.06
C ASN A 155 -7.26 -0.22 16.59
N SER A 156 -6.66 0.72 17.33
CA SER A 156 -5.35 0.52 17.98
C SER A 156 -5.42 -0.43 19.19
N ASN A 157 -6.61 -0.65 19.77
CA ASN A 157 -6.78 -1.55 20.93
C ASN A 157 -6.81 -3.04 20.54
N PHE A 158 -7.05 -3.39 19.27
CA PHE A 158 -6.97 -4.79 18.81
C PHE A 158 -5.53 -5.32 18.72
N ALA A 159 -4.55 -4.46 18.43
CA ALA A 159 -3.12 -4.85 18.39
C ALA A 159 -2.52 -5.11 19.79
N ASN A 160 -3.19 -4.70 20.86
CA ASN A 160 -2.62 -4.72 22.22
C ASN A 160 -3.04 -5.93 23.09
N GLN A 161 -3.91 -6.82 22.60
CA GLN A 161 -4.43 -7.90 23.47
C GLN A 161 -3.61 -9.19 23.47
N ASN A 162 -2.60 -9.37 22.60
CA ASN A 162 -1.89 -10.65 22.50
C ASN A 162 -0.36 -10.62 22.66
N ASN A 163 0.25 -9.49 23.06
CA ASN A 163 1.70 -9.51 23.34
C ASN A 163 2.10 -8.46 24.38
N PRO A 164 2.46 -8.87 25.62
CA PRO A 164 2.83 -7.94 26.70
C PRO A 164 4.19 -7.25 26.50
N ASN A 165 4.93 -7.49 25.42
CA ASN A 165 6.28 -6.98 25.21
C ASN A 165 6.49 -6.19 23.90
N ASN A 166 5.45 -5.84 23.15
CA ASN A 166 5.61 -5.13 21.89
C ASN A 166 4.99 -3.72 21.95
N GLN A 167 5.83 -2.75 22.31
CA GLN A 167 5.54 -1.33 22.11
C GLN A 167 5.93 -0.98 20.67
N SER A 168 5.00 -1.15 19.71
CA SER A 168 5.15 -0.56 18.40
C SER A 168 4.44 0.79 18.37
N PRO A 169 5.15 1.91 18.15
CA PRO A 169 4.50 3.20 17.94
C PRO A 169 3.78 3.20 16.58
N LEU A 170 2.52 3.64 16.59
CA LEU A 170 1.80 4.03 15.38
C LEU A 170 2.66 5.04 14.60
N VAL A 171 3.22 4.62 13.48
CA VAL A 171 3.92 5.52 12.57
C VAL A 171 2.85 6.35 11.88
N LYS A 172 2.66 7.56 12.39
CA LYS A 172 2.00 8.63 11.69
C LYS A 172 2.94 9.03 10.57
N LEU A 173 2.70 8.57 9.35
CA LEU A 173 3.39 9.08 8.17
C LEU A 173 2.94 10.53 7.94
N SER A 174 3.49 11.46 8.72
CA SER A 174 3.55 12.85 8.34
C SER A 174 4.69 12.96 7.34
N LEU A 175 4.37 13.18 6.08
CA LEU A 175 5.32 13.59 5.06
C LEU A 175 5.81 15.01 5.38
N GLU A 176 6.66 15.15 6.38
CA GLU A 176 7.46 16.34 6.57
C GLU A 176 8.80 16.17 5.83
N ASN A 177 9.14 17.19 5.06
CA ASN A 177 10.18 17.28 4.03
C ASN A 177 11.64 17.07 4.46
N ASP A 178 11.96 16.32 5.51
CA ASP A 178 13.34 16.20 6.01
C ASP A 178 14.06 14.87 5.69
N ASP A 179 13.39 13.89 5.04
CA ASP A 179 14.00 12.57 4.79
C ASP A 179 14.83 12.46 3.50
N PHE A 180 15.01 13.55 2.74
CA PHE A 180 15.91 13.52 1.57
C PHE A 180 17.40 13.38 1.92
N LYS A 181 17.79 13.63 3.16
CA LYS A 181 19.20 13.48 3.60
C LYS A 181 19.62 12.05 3.90
N ASN A 182 18.68 11.15 4.17
CA ASN A 182 18.99 9.74 4.45
C ASN A 182 19.17 8.88 3.19
N LYS A 183 18.75 9.34 2.02
CA LYS A 183 18.96 8.63 0.74
C LYS A 183 20.43 8.51 0.34
N GLU A 184 21.27 9.49 0.70
CA GLU A 184 22.70 9.42 0.43
C GLU A 184 23.43 8.40 1.32
N LEU A 185 22.99 8.22 2.56
CA LEU A 185 23.57 7.23 3.48
C LEU A 185 23.23 5.79 3.06
N LEU A 186 22.01 5.55 2.58
CA LEU A 186 21.60 4.22 2.11
C LEU A 186 22.33 3.82 0.82
N ASN A 187 22.55 4.76 -0.09
CA ASN A 187 23.34 4.53 -1.30
C ASN A 187 24.83 4.25 -0.99
N GLN A 188 25.38 4.87 0.02
CA GLN A 188 26.78 4.62 0.41
C GLN A 188 26.96 3.24 1.08
N GLN A 189 25.98 2.75 1.81
CA GLN A 189 26.03 1.40 2.41
C GLN A 189 25.80 0.28 1.37
N LEU A 190 24.96 0.50 0.36
CA LEU A 190 24.78 -0.45 -0.74
C LEU A 190 26.01 -0.56 -1.65
N VAL A 191 26.74 0.52 -1.84
CA VAL A 191 27.96 0.53 -2.68
C VAL A 191 29.16 -0.06 -1.93
N SER A 192 29.23 0.03 -0.60
CA SER A 192 30.35 -0.51 0.18
C SER A 192 30.32 -2.03 0.37
N ASN A 193 29.16 -2.67 0.17
CA ASN A 193 29.01 -4.12 0.29
C ASN A 193 29.15 -4.92 -1.02
N VAL A 194 29.41 -4.25 -2.15
CA VAL A 194 29.58 -4.90 -3.48
C VAL A 194 31.04 -4.88 -3.97
N GLY A 195 31.96 -4.42 -3.15
CA GLY A 195 33.35 -4.31 -3.56
C GLY A 195 34.33 -4.94 -2.57
N ASN A 196 34.52 -6.26 -2.66
CA ASN A 196 35.86 -6.87 -2.60
C ASN A 196 35.82 -8.33 -3.06
N PRO A 197 36.82 -8.73 -3.88
CA PRO A 197 36.89 -10.06 -4.54
C PRO A 197 37.16 -11.20 -3.56
#